data_f1d8dec7642031b4bbbedc0ffc0c7181
#
_entry.id   f1d8dec7642031b4bbbedc0ffc0c7181
#
_cell.length_a   1.000
_cell.length_b   1.000
_cell.length_c   1.000
_cell.angle_alpha   90.00
_cell.angle_beta   90.00
_cell.angle_gamma   90.00
#
_symmetry.space_group_name_H-M   'P 1'
#
loop_
_entity.id
_entity.type
_entity.pdbx_description
1 polymer ?
#
loop_
_entity_poly.entity_id
_entity_poly.type
_entity_poly.pdbx_seq_one_letter_code
_entity_poly.pdbx_strand_id
1 'polypeptide(L)'
;MDLNPHTVKDYLEIFEKSHIINIHYQIDIRRNSVNFKKNKKIYFTDPFFYYVVKSIVSGMDINEVLIEYSSSEFLPKIVEGIVIEHLRRTKEKPIVREYTTYLYYYMDGRGEVDALYRREDKHYIGVEVKYRRNPSKRF
;
A
#
# COMPACT_ATOMS: atom_id res chain seq x y z
N MET A 1 -8.70 -0.11 -24.89
CA MET A 1 -7.62 0.91 -24.99
C MET A 1 -6.41 0.34 -24.27
N ASP A 2 -5.41 -0.11 -25.03
CA ASP A 2 -4.20 -0.66 -24.45
C ASP A 2 -3.26 0.50 -24.10
N LEU A 3 -3.12 0.75 -22.79
CA LEU A 3 -2.18 1.76 -22.32
C LEU A 3 -0.75 1.24 -22.45
N ASN A 4 0.13 2.06 -23.02
CA ASN A 4 1.55 1.76 -23.07
C ASN A 4 2.10 1.67 -21.62
N PRO A 5 2.86 0.60 -21.25
CA PRO A 5 3.43 0.45 -19.92
C PRO A 5 4.26 1.65 -19.46
N HIS A 6 4.95 2.35 -20.34
CA HIS A 6 5.67 3.57 -20.00
C HIS A 6 4.73 4.69 -19.56
N THR A 7 3.62 4.89 -20.26
CA THR A 7 2.61 5.89 -19.90
C THR A 7 2.02 5.60 -18.52
N VAL A 8 1.71 4.33 -18.23
CA VAL A 8 1.21 3.93 -16.91
C VAL A 8 2.23 4.24 -15.81
N LYS A 9 3.51 3.95 -16.06
CA LYS A 9 4.59 4.27 -15.12
C LYS A 9 4.67 5.76 -14.84
N ASP A 10 4.63 6.60 -15.90
CA ASP A 10 4.71 8.06 -15.75
C ASP A 10 3.56 8.62 -14.92
N TYR A 11 2.32 8.13 -15.13
CA TYR A 11 1.18 8.52 -14.29
C TYR A 11 1.35 8.07 -12.84
N LEU A 12 1.82 6.85 -12.59
CA LEU A 12 2.06 6.37 -11.23
C LEU A 12 3.12 7.22 -10.52
N GLU A 13 4.18 7.62 -11.21
CA GLU A 13 5.20 8.52 -10.65
C GLU A 13 4.64 9.91 -10.32
N ILE A 14 3.74 10.45 -11.16
CA ILE A 14 3.07 11.72 -10.89
C ILE A 14 2.19 11.59 -9.63
N PHE A 15 1.39 10.53 -9.52
CA PHE A 15 0.53 10.31 -8.37
C PHE A 15 1.32 10.07 -7.07
N GLU A 16 2.45 9.37 -7.15
CA GLU A 16 3.34 9.17 -6.00
C GLU A 16 3.97 10.50 -5.55
N LYS A 17 4.51 11.30 -6.49
CA LYS A 17 5.07 12.63 -6.22
C LYS A 17 4.04 13.61 -5.68
N SER A 18 2.78 13.46 -6.08
CA SER A 18 1.66 14.26 -5.57
C SER A 18 1.07 13.75 -4.26
N HIS A 19 1.67 12.72 -3.66
CA HIS A 19 1.20 12.09 -2.42
C HIS A 19 -0.25 11.57 -2.49
N ILE A 20 -0.72 11.17 -3.66
CA ILE A 20 -2.03 10.55 -3.86
C ILE A 20 -1.95 9.05 -3.59
N ILE A 21 -0.85 8.42 -4.03
CA ILE A 21 -0.58 7.01 -3.83
C ILE A 21 0.80 6.79 -3.23
N ASN A 22 0.99 5.61 -2.63
CA ASN A 22 2.28 5.06 -2.25
C ASN A 22 2.53 3.77 -3.04
N ILE A 23 3.73 3.64 -3.58
CA ILE A 23 4.16 2.43 -4.26
C ILE A 23 5.03 1.62 -3.30
N HIS A 24 4.55 0.43 -2.94
CA HIS A 24 5.23 -0.51 -2.08
C HIS A 24 6.01 -1.52 -2.92
N TYR A 25 7.31 -1.55 -2.72
CA TYR A 25 8.21 -2.44 -3.44
C TYR A 25 8.48 -3.71 -2.67
N GLN A 26 8.70 -4.80 -3.39
CA GLN A 26 9.17 -6.06 -2.81
C GLN A 26 10.65 -5.97 -2.46
N ILE A 27 11.01 -6.43 -1.28
CA ILE A 27 12.42 -6.57 -0.89
C ILE A 27 12.91 -8.00 -1.13
N ASP A 28 14.15 -8.11 -1.62
CA ASP A 28 14.94 -9.33 -1.54
C ASP A 28 15.77 -9.29 -0.24
N ILE A 29 15.32 -10.03 0.75
CA ILE A 29 15.96 -10.06 2.08
C ILE A 29 17.40 -10.59 1.98
N ARG A 30 17.65 -11.58 1.12
CA ARG A 30 18.98 -12.20 0.97
C ARG A 30 19.99 -11.22 0.40
N ARG A 31 19.56 -10.43 -0.58
CA ARG A 31 20.41 -9.41 -1.22
C ARG A 31 20.36 -8.06 -0.51
N ASN A 32 19.44 -7.91 0.45
CA ASN A 32 19.15 -6.65 1.13
C ASN A 32 18.92 -5.49 0.14
N SER A 33 18.16 -5.76 -0.91
CA SER A 33 17.92 -4.82 -2.01
C SER A 33 16.47 -4.85 -2.48
N VAL A 34 16.01 -3.71 -2.99
CA VAL A 34 14.68 -3.60 -3.57
C VAL A 34 14.63 -4.33 -4.91
N ASN A 35 13.59 -5.11 -5.11
CA ASN A 35 13.35 -5.79 -6.37
C ASN A 35 12.36 -5.02 -7.24
N PHE A 36 12.85 -4.07 -8.02
CA PHE A 36 12.03 -3.24 -8.90
C PHE A 36 11.35 -4.00 -10.05
N LYS A 37 11.78 -5.22 -10.37
CA LYS A 37 11.20 -6.04 -11.44
C LYS A 37 9.98 -6.83 -11.00
N LYS A 38 9.80 -7.02 -9.69
CA LYS A 38 8.65 -7.72 -9.13
C LYS A 38 7.40 -6.82 -9.09
N ASN A 39 6.27 -7.47 -8.87
CA ASN A 39 5.00 -6.77 -8.67
C ASN A 39 5.14 -5.74 -7.55
N LYS A 40 4.35 -4.71 -7.63
CA LYS A 40 4.28 -3.63 -6.65
C LYS A 40 2.88 -3.62 -6.04
N LYS A 41 2.81 -3.31 -4.75
CA LYS A 41 1.54 -2.96 -4.12
C LYS A 41 1.36 -1.45 -4.21
N ILE A 42 0.15 -1.00 -4.52
CA ILE A 42 -0.18 0.42 -4.62
C ILE A 42 -1.30 0.69 -3.63
N TYR A 43 -1.08 1.68 -2.76
CA TYR A 43 -2.06 2.12 -1.78
C TYR A 43 -2.35 3.60 -1.97
N PHE A 44 -3.60 4.00 -1.79
CA PHE A 44 -3.91 5.43 -1.63
C PHE A 44 -3.38 5.92 -0.28
N THR A 45 -2.84 7.12 -0.26
CA THR A 45 -2.36 7.77 0.98
C THR A 45 -3.51 8.13 1.93
N ASP A 46 -4.69 8.36 1.36
CA ASP A 46 -5.92 8.57 2.07
C ASP A 46 -7.02 7.70 1.44
N PRO A 47 -7.78 6.94 2.24
CA PRO A 47 -8.92 6.14 1.75
C PRO A 47 -9.94 6.95 0.94
N PHE A 48 -10.07 8.24 1.22
CA PHE A 48 -10.98 9.11 0.49
C PHE A 48 -10.67 9.15 -1.01
N PHE A 49 -9.40 9.15 -1.41
CA PHE A 49 -9.03 9.09 -2.83
C PHE A 49 -9.55 7.84 -3.53
N TYR A 50 -9.56 6.69 -2.84
CA TYR A 50 -10.15 5.49 -3.40
C TYR A 50 -11.63 5.67 -3.74
N TYR A 51 -12.40 6.22 -2.80
CA TYR A 51 -13.84 6.43 -3.00
C TYR A 51 -14.12 7.45 -4.11
N VAL A 52 -13.36 8.55 -4.17
CA VAL A 52 -13.48 9.56 -5.23
C VAL A 52 -13.19 8.95 -6.60
N VAL A 53 -12.06 8.27 -6.75
CA VAL A 53 -11.69 7.65 -8.03
C VAL A 53 -12.74 6.61 -8.43
N LYS A 54 -13.22 5.80 -7.48
CA LYS A 54 -14.26 4.80 -7.75
C LYS A 54 -15.58 5.44 -8.20
N SER A 55 -16.01 6.51 -7.55
CA SER A 55 -17.20 7.30 -7.93
C SER A 55 -17.07 7.80 -9.38
N ILE A 56 -15.95 8.42 -9.72
CA ILE A 56 -15.70 8.92 -11.08
C ILE A 56 -15.74 7.79 -12.12
N VAL A 57 -15.06 6.68 -11.84
CA VAL A 57 -14.95 5.55 -12.79
C VAL A 57 -16.26 4.79 -12.96
N SER A 58 -17.04 4.63 -11.89
CA SER A 58 -18.32 3.89 -11.93
C SER A 58 -19.50 4.78 -12.34
N GLY A 59 -19.37 6.11 -12.25
CA GLY A 59 -20.48 7.04 -12.42
C GLY A 59 -21.48 7.05 -11.25
N MET A 60 -21.15 6.38 -10.14
CA MET A 60 -21.97 6.34 -8.93
C MET A 60 -21.73 7.60 -8.08
N ASP A 61 -22.76 8.01 -7.32
CA ASP A 61 -22.58 9.02 -6.28
C ASP A 61 -21.61 8.53 -5.19
N ILE A 62 -20.85 9.44 -4.60
CA ILE A 62 -19.84 9.07 -3.60
C ILE A 62 -20.44 8.40 -2.37
N ASN A 63 -21.67 8.77 -1.98
CA ASN A 63 -22.37 8.15 -0.85
C ASN A 63 -22.79 6.71 -1.18
N GLU A 64 -23.20 6.46 -2.42
CA GLU A 64 -23.50 5.09 -2.90
C GLU A 64 -22.24 4.24 -2.86
N VAL A 65 -21.10 4.78 -3.33
CA VAL A 65 -19.81 4.10 -3.26
C VAL A 65 -19.40 3.80 -1.82
N LEU A 66 -19.57 4.76 -0.91
CA LEU A 66 -19.26 4.59 0.52
C LEU A 66 -20.09 3.46 1.15
N ILE A 67 -21.39 3.38 0.84
CA ILE A 67 -22.29 2.35 1.36
C ILE A 67 -21.91 0.98 0.80
N GLU A 68 -21.73 0.86 -0.51
CA GLU A 68 -21.40 -0.39 -1.19
C GLU A 68 -20.08 -0.97 -0.68
N TYR A 69 -19.02 -0.13 -0.61
CA TYR A 69 -17.68 -0.61 -0.30
C TYR A 69 -17.38 -0.68 1.20
N SER A 70 -18.16 -0.01 2.07
CA SER A 70 -18.07 -0.21 3.53
C SER A 70 -18.54 -1.60 3.97
N SER A 71 -19.36 -2.27 3.17
CA SER A 71 -19.86 -3.62 3.44
C SER A 71 -19.08 -4.73 2.72
N SER A 72 -18.16 -4.40 1.83
CA SER A 72 -17.57 -5.28 0.84
C SER A 72 -16.29 -5.99 1.32
N GLU A 73 -15.85 -6.94 0.50
CA GLU A 73 -14.52 -7.59 0.61
C GLU A 73 -13.35 -6.61 0.40
N PHE A 74 -13.62 -5.37 -0.02
CA PHE A 74 -12.61 -4.32 -0.19
C PHE A 74 -12.13 -3.69 1.12
N LEU A 75 -12.96 -3.71 2.16
CA LEU A 75 -12.63 -3.08 3.44
C LEU A 75 -11.31 -3.59 4.04
N PRO A 76 -10.97 -4.88 3.97
CA PRO A 76 -9.65 -5.37 4.42
C PRO A 76 -8.48 -4.70 3.69
N LYS A 77 -8.59 -4.47 2.38
CA LYS A 77 -7.54 -3.80 1.58
C LYS A 77 -7.41 -2.32 1.92
N ILE A 78 -8.52 -1.65 2.20
CA ILE A 78 -8.51 -0.26 2.65
C ILE A 78 -7.83 -0.15 4.02
N VAL A 79 -8.17 -1.06 4.96
CA VAL A 79 -7.56 -1.10 6.29
C VAL A 79 -6.06 -1.42 6.20
N GLU A 80 -5.68 -2.36 5.34
CA GLU A 80 -4.27 -2.64 5.06
C GLU A 80 -3.54 -1.37 4.60
N GLY A 81 -4.09 -0.63 3.63
CA GLY A 81 -3.53 0.63 3.15
C GLY A 81 -3.38 1.69 4.24
N ILE A 82 -4.38 1.83 5.13
CA ILE A 82 -4.32 2.76 6.27
C ILE A 82 -3.17 2.38 7.22
N VAL A 83 -3.03 1.10 7.55
CA VAL A 83 -1.95 0.63 8.45
C VAL A 83 -0.59 0.86 7.82
N ILE A 84 -0.44 0.54 6.53
CA ILE A 84 0.80 0.76 5.77
C ILE A 84 1.18 2.24 5.76
N GLU A 85 0.22 3.14 5.49
CA GLU A 85 0.46 4.58 5.50
C GLU A 85 0.85 5.08 6.89
N HIS A 86 0.21 4.58 7.94
CA HIS A 86 0.59 4.91 9.33
C HIS A 86 2.01 4.47 9.66
N LEU A 87 2.38 3.24 9.31
CA LEU A 87 3.73 2.73 9.49
C LEU A 87 4.76 3.57 8.73
N ARG A 88 4.45 3.95 7.50
CA ARG A 88 5.29 4.81 6.68
C ARG A 88 5.54 6.14 7.38
N ARG A 89 4.49 6.85 7.79
CA ARG A 89 4.60 8.15 8.47
C ARG A 89 5.38 8.08 9.78
N THR A 90 5.26 6.98 10.52
CA THR A 90 5.99 6.81 11.79
C THR A 90 7.46 6.47 11.61
N LYS A 91 7.85 5.94 10.45
CA LYS A 91 9.23 5.49 10.18
C LYS A 91 10.02 6.43 9.28
N GLU A 92 9.35 7.22 8.46
CA GLU A 92 10.01 8.24 7.65
C GLU A 92 10.41 9.40 8.55
N LYS A 93 11.72 9.66 8.67
CA LYS A 93 12.24 10.86 9.30
C LYS A 93 11.94 12.05 8.38
N PRO A 94 11.27 13.11 8.85
CA PRO A 94 10.79 14.21 8.00
C PRO A 94 11.90 15.07 7.37
N ILE A 95 13.17 14.78 7.61
CA ILE A 95 14.31 15.67 7.28
C ILE A 95 15.03 15.24 6.00
N VAL A 96 14.87 14.02 5.51
CA VAL A 96 15.54 13.56 4.29
C VAL A 96 14.53 13.32 3.20
N ARG A 97 14.38 14.29 2.29
CA ARG A 97 13.58 14.20 1.06
C ARG A 97 14.15 13.24 0.01
N GLU A 98 15.03 12.35 0.37
CA GLU A 98 15.38 11.24 -0.47
C GLU A 98 14.34 10.15 -0.26
N TYR A 99 13.64 9.80 -1.33
CA TYR A 99 12.62 8.75 -1.44
C TYR A 99 13.18 7.36 -1.15
N THR A 100 13.90 7.19 -0.08
CA THR A 100 14.30 5.89 0.42
C THR A 100 13.13 5.34 1.20
N THR A 101 12.27 4.62 0.51
CA THR A 101 11.22 3.82 1.11
C THR A 101 11.87 2.85 2.09
N TYR A 102 11.73 3.13 3.38
CA TYR A 102 12.22 2.22 4.44
C TYR A 102 11.22 1.11 4.74
N LEU A 103 10.10 1.11 4.05
CA LEU A 103 9.01 0.17 4.22
C LEU A 103 8.80 -0.60 2.91
N TYR A 104 8.85 -1.92 3.01
CA TYR A 104 8.74 -2.85 1.90
C TYR A 104 7.66 -3.87 2.19
N TYR A 105 7.29 -4.69 1.20
CA TYR A 105 6.62 -5.96 1.46
C TYR A 105 7.55 -7.11 1.09
N TYR A 106 7.25 -8.29 1.63
CA TYR A 106 7.96 -9.51 1.29
C TYR A 106 6.97 -10.56 0.82
N MET A 107 7.34 -11.27 -0.22
CA MET A 107 6.54 -12.36 -0.77
C MET A 107 7.45 -13.44 -1.30
N ASP A 108 7.18 -14.68 -0.89
CA ASP A 108 7.81 -15.88 -1.45
C ASP A 108 6.74 -16.96 -1.72
N GLY A 109 7.19 -18.16 -2.12
CA GLY A 109 6.27 -19.29 -2.40
C GLY A 109 5.51 -19.83 -1.17
N ARG A 110 5.81 -19.35 0.04
CA ARG A 110 5.19 -19.81 1.30
C ARG A 110 4.21 -18.80 1.86
N GLY A 111 4.34 -17.52 1.51
CA GLY A 111 3.45 -16.49 2.02
C GLY A 111 3.90 -15.07 1.74
N GLU A 112 3.15 -14.15 2.30
CA GLU A 112 3.34 -12.72 2.16
C GLU A 112 3.42 -12.07 3.53
N VAL A 113 4.27 -11.04 3.66
CA VAL A 113 4.33 -10.12 4.81
C VAL A 113 3.99 -8.73 4.29
N ASP A 114 2.92 -8.13 4.78
CA ASP A 114 2.34 -6.90 4.24
C ASP A 114 3.27 -5.70 4.39
N ALA A 115 3.95 -5.59 5.53
CA ALA A 115 4.94 -4.56 5.73
C ALA A 115 6.21 -5.14 6.36
N LEU A 116 7.34 -4.74 5.81
CA LEU A 116 8.66 -5.11 6.31
C LEU A 116 9.52 -3.86 6.39
N TYR A 117 10.06 -3.55 7.55
CA TYR A 117 11.01 -2.45 7.71
C TYR A 117 12.29 -2.92 8.39
N ARG A 118 13.39 -2.30 7.99
CA ARG A 118 14.71 -2.60 8.53
C ARG A 118 15.02 -1.71 9.73
N ARG A 119 15.43 -2.31 10.83
CA ARG A 119 15.97 -1.60 11.98
C ARG A 119 17.42 -1.21 11.76
N GLU A 120 17.92 -0.30 12.59
CA GLU A 120 19.33 0.15 12.59
C GLU A 120 20.32 -1.02 12.86
N ASP A 121 19.90 -2.02 13.63
CA ASP A 121 20.66 -3.24 13.92
C ASP A 121 20.65 -4.28 12.78
N LYS A 122 20.19 -3.89 11.60
CA LYS A 122 20.04 -4.71 10.39
C LYS A 122 18.98 -5.82 10.46
N HIS A 123 18.23 -5.94 11.55
CA HIS A 123 17.10 -6.85 11.63
C HIS A 123 15.87 -6.30 10.91
N TYR A 124 15.04 -7.19 10.40
CA TYR A 124 13.77 -6.81 9.80
C TYR A 124 12.64 -7.06 10.80
N ILE A 125 11.69 -6.14 10.85
CA ILE A 125 10.42 -6.32 11.54
C ILE A 125 9.35 -6.47 10.49
N GLY A 126 8.64 -7.61 10.53
CA GLY A 126 7.48 -7.88 9.68
C GLY A 126 6.19 -7.54 10.41
N VAL A 127 5.26 -6.94 9.68
CA VAL A 127 3.90 -6.65 10.12
C VAL A 127 2.94 -7.30 9.15
N GLU A 128 2.02 -8.10 9.67
CA GLU A 128 0.91 -8.67 8.92
C GLU A 128 -0.38 -8.00 9.38
N VAL A 129 -1.16 -7.47 8.43
CA VAL A 129 -2.41 -6.75 8.70
C VAL A 129 -3.58 -7.72 8.57
N LYS A 130 -4.32 -7.92 9.67
CA LYS A 130 -5.50 -8.79 9.66
C LYS A 130 -6.74 -8.00 10.05
N TYR A 131 -7.64 -7.85 9.10
CA TYR A 131 -8.95 -7.28 9.36
C TYR A 131 -9.95 -8.37 9.73
N ARG A 132 -10.68 -8.18 10.83
CA ARG A 132 -11.77 -9.07 11.26
C ARG A 132 -13.01 -8.27 11.60
N ARG A 133 -14.14 -8.67 11.02
CA ARG A 133 -15.44 -8.07 11.33
C ARG A 133 -15.95 -8.37 12.75
N ASN A 134 -15.54 -9.51 13.33
CA ASN A 134 -15.90 -9.93 14.69
C ASN A 134 -14.64 -10.22 15.52
N PRO A 135 -14.24 -9.33 16.43
CA PRO A 135 -13.06 -9.51 17.26
C PRO A 135 -13.25 -10.55 18.41
N SER A 136 -14.46 -11.12 18.57
CA SER A 136 -14.79 -12.02 19.69
C SER A 136 -14.19 -13.43 19.61
N LYS A 137 -13.57 -13.81 18.50
CA LYS A 137 -12.78 -15.05 18.44
C LYS A 137 -11.31 -14.73 18.68
N ARG A 138 -10.89 -14.87 19.95
CA ARG A 138 -9.47 -14.92 20.30
C ARG A 138 -8.79 -16.11 19.61
N PHE A 139 -7.51 -15.93 19.29
CA PHE A 139 -6.63 -16.97 18.76
C PHE A 139 -6.43 -18.07 19.80
#